data_37d4d10ec9d24e7ebc9f9cb43ef36dc4
#
_entry.id   37d4d10ec9d24e7ebc9f9cb43ef36dc4
#
_cell.length_a   1.000
_cell.length_b   1.000
_cell.length_c   1.000
_cell.angle_alpha   90.00
_cell.angle_beta   90.00
_cell.angle_gamma   90.00
#
_symmetry.space_group_name_H-M   'P 1'
#
loop_
_entity.id
_entity.type
_entity.pdbx_description
1 polymer ?
#
loop_
_entity_poly.entity_id
_entity_poly.type
_entity_poly.pdbx_seq_one_letter_code
_entity_poly.pdbx_strand_id
1 'polypeptide(L)'
;MRSLAPLVLASILAACSMKPPTGPVAGKAYFTQVGCASCHLIGGAGGAVGPDLTLVGFRHSPQWLDLWIKDPRAWNPVTTMPNKQLSPAAREAIVSYLAALKGQDWAQGARPWDGIADPVERGHKIYTRAGCIACHGAGGAGGYPNNNVAGGKIPALANASETFTKPELVAKIKRGVPHPVKADPNGPDPLVYMPSWGEVLSDEEISAAADYLLSLKPAGAGKSDW
;
A
#
# COMPACT_ATOMS: atom_id res chain seq x y z
N MET A 1 18.68 -47.67 -57.71
CA MET A 1 17.90 -47.54 -56.46
C MET A 1 18.76 -46.71 -55.49
N ARG A 2 18.45 -45.42 -55.39
CA ARG A 2 19.17 -44.47 -54.48
C ARG A 2 18.32 -44.24 -53.23
N SER A 3 18.87 -44.65 -52.11
CA SER A 3 18.24 -44.46 -50.80
C SER A 3 18.35 -42.97 -50.38
N LEU A 4 17.20 -42.31 -50.17
CA LEU A 4 17.12 -41.00 -49.56
C LEU A 4 16.96 -41.19 -48.04
N ALA A 5 17.97 -40.87 -47.28
CA ALA A 5 17.89 -40.80 -45.84
C ALA A 5 17.22 -39.50 -45.38
N PRO A 6 16.36 -39.51 -44.36
CA PRO A 6 15.71 -38.31 -43.86
C PRO A 6 16.64 -37.51 -42.92
N LEU A 7 16.93 -36.30 -43.31
CA LEU A 7 17.62 -35.27 -42.51
C LEU A 7 16.63 -34.17 -42.20
N VAL A 8 15.74 -34.37 -41.25
CA VAL A 8 14.97 -33.27 -40.61
C VAL A 8 14.51 -33.77 -39.25
N LEU A 9 15.14 -33.39 -38.16
CA LEU A 9 14.54 -33.16 -36.85
C LEU A 9 15.61 -32.86 -35.80
N ALA A 10 16.21 -31.67 -35.84
CA ALA A 10 17.10 -31.23 -34.77
C ALA A 10 17.14 -29.69 -34.58
N SER A 11 16.00 -29.00 -34.67
CA SER A 11 16.02 -27.52 -34.57
C SER A 11 14.93 -26.90 -33.68
N ILE A 12 14.34 -27.62 -32.73
CA ILE A 12 13.22 -27.05 -31.92
C ILE A 12 13.47 -27.08 -30.41
N LEU A 13 14.66 -27.25 -29.92
CA LEU A 13 14.91 -27.28 -28.46
C LEU A 13 15.73 -26.10 -27.90
N ALA A 14 16.00 -25.06 -28.68
CA ALA A 14 16.80 -23.91 -28.20
C ALA A 14 15.97 -22.73 -27.66
N ALA A 15 14.64 -22.82 -27.60
CA ALA A 15 13.77 -21.67 -27.32
C ALA A 15 13.34 -21.49 -25.86
N CYS A 16 13.76 -22.34 -24.92
CA CYS A 16 13.20 -22.33 -23.55
C CYS A 16 14.14 -21.85 -22.44
N SER A 17 15.21 -21.13 -22.74
CA SER A 17 16.18 -20.66 -21.73
C SER A 17 16.25 -19.14 -21.58
N MET A 18 15.25 -18.39 -22.04
CA MET A 18 15.22 -16.96 -21.74
C MET A 18 14.83 -16.73 -20.28
N LYS A 19 15.77 -16.15 -19.51
CA LYS A 19 15.48 -15.70 -18.15
C LYS A 19 14.29 -14.73 -18.19
N PRO A 20 13.26 -14.91 -17.33
CA PRO A 20 12.13 -14.00 -17.29
C PRO A 20 12.59 -12.56 -17.12
N PRO A 21 11.96 -11.57 -17.79
CA PRO A 21 12.30 -10.19 -17.62
C PRO A 21 12.07 -9.74 -16.17
N THR A 22 12.99 -8.94 -15.62
CA THR A 22 13.00 -8.46 -14.24
C THR A 22 13.01 -6.93 -14.17
N GLY A 23 12.90 -6.37 -12.96
CA GLY A 23 12.95 -4.93 -12.73
C GLY A 23 11.62 -4.20 -12.93
N PRO A 24 11.58 -2.87 -12.69
CA PRO A 24 10.34 -2.10 -12.62
C PRO A 24 9.54 -2.07 -13.92
N VAL A 25 10.22 -2.04 -15.08
CA VAL A 25 9.55 -2.01 -16.40
C VAL A 25 8.78 -3.32 -16.64
N ALA A 26 9.45 -4.46 -16.40
CA ALA A 26 8.81 -5.76 -16.48
C ALA A 26 7.70 -5.91 -15.43
N GLY A 27 7.93 -5.39 -14.23
CA GLY A 27 6.95 -5.37 -13.14
C GLY A 27 5.68 -4.63 -13.52
N LYS A 28 5.78 -3.48 -14.19
CA LYS A 28 4.61 -2.74 -14.71
C LYS A 28 3.83 -3.57 -15.73
N ALA A 29 4.53 -4.25 -16.64
CA ALA A 29 3.90 -5.12 -17.63
C ALA A 29 3.16 -6.28 -16.96
N TYR A 30 3.80 -7.00 -16.02
CA TYR A 30 3.16 -8.05 -15.24
C TYR A 30 1.97 -7.54 -14.43
N PHE A 31 2.09 -6.41 -13.74
CA PHE A 31 1.02 -5.78 -12.97
C PHE A 31 -0.26 -5.58 -13.82
N THR A 32 -0.09 -5.11 -15.05
CA THR A 32 -1.20 -4.94 -16.00
C THR A 32 -1.73 -6.28 -16.49
N GLN A 33 -0.83 -7.17 -16.90
CA GLN A 33 -1.19 -8.47 -17.50
C GLN A 33 -1.96 -9.39 -16.54
N VAL A 34 -1.57 -9.42 -15.25
CA VAL A 34 -2.27 -10.25 -14.25
C VAL A 34 -3.49 -9.57 -13.64
N GLY A 35 -3.85 -8.37 -14.13
CA GLY A 35 -5.07 -7.67 -13.79
C GLY A 35 -5.06 -6.93 -12.45
N CYS A 36 -3.90 -6.56 -11.90
CA CYS A 36 -3.84 -5.75 -10.68
C CYS A 36 -4.48 -4.38 -10.87
N ALA A 37 -4.30 -3.77 -12.06
CA ALA A 37 -4.87 -2.48 -12.44
C ALA A 37 -6.41 -2.46 -12.49
N SER A 38 -7.09 -3.62 -12.54
CA SER A 38 -8.56 -3.65 -12.48
C SER A 38 -9.13 -3.25 -11.11
N CYS A 39 -8.33 -3.39 -10.06
CA CYS A 39 -8.74 -3.08 -8.69
C CYS A 39 -7.98 -1.90 -8.09
N HIS A 40 -6.77 -1.62 -8.54
CA HIS A 40 -5.89 -0.62 -7.94
C HIS A 40 -5.65 0.59 -8.83
N LEU A 41 -5.71 1.78 -8.23
CA LEU A 41 -5.31 3.05 -8.84
C LEU A 41 -3.81 3.27 -8.71
N ILE A 42 -3.20 3.83 -9.77
CA ILE A 42 -1.86 4.42 -9.75
C ILE A 42 -1.93 5.70 -10.58
N GLY A 43 -1.57 6.86 -10.01
CA GLY A 43 -1.62 8.15 -10.70
C GLY A 43 -3.02 8.55 -11.20
N GLY A 44 -4.07 8.01 -10.59
CA GLY A 44 -5.46 8.25 -11.01
C GLY A 44 -5.98 7.28 -12.08
N ALA A 45 -5.15 6.42 -12.66
CA ALA A 45 -5.55 5.40 -13.62
C ALA A 45 -5.75 4.04 -12.93
N GLY A 46 -6.77 3.28 -13.33
CA GLY A 46 -7.09 1.95 -12.80
C GLY A 46 -8.40 1.88 -12.03
N GLY A 47 -8.65 0.76 -11.37
CA GLY A 47 -9.84 0.53 -10.54
C GLY A 47 -9.68 1.07 -9.12
N ALA A 48 -10.81 1.35 -8.46
CA ALA A 48 -10.86 1.92 -7.11
C ALA A 48 -11.43 0.93 -6.07
N VAL A 49 -11.36 -0.38 -6.34
CA VAL A 49 -11.82 -1.43 -5.41
C VAL A 49 -10.81 -1.64 -4.29
N GLY A 50 -9.52 -1.65 -4.64
CA GLY A 50 -8.43 -1.74 -3.69
C GLY A 50 -7.84 -0.37 -3.36
N PRO A 51 -6.88 -0.31 -2.41
CA PRO A 51 -6.17 0.92 -2.07
C PRO A 51 -5.46 1.53 -3.29
N ASP A 52 -5.33 2.85 -3.30
CA ASP A 52 -4.47 3.57 -4.23
C ASP A 52 -3.00 3.22 -3.97
N LEU A 53 -2.30 2.82 -5.02
CA LEU A 53 -0.91 2.37 -4.97
C LEU A 53 0.11 3.45 -5.38
N THR A 54 -0.33 4.68 -5.67
CA THR A 54 0.56 5.77 -6.12
C THR A 54 1.72 6.03 -5.14
N LEU A 55 1.47 5.83 -3.84
CA LEU A 55 2.48 5.98 -2.76
C LEU A 55 2.85 4.63 -2.10
N VAL A 56 2.60 3.50 -2.74
CA VAL A 56 2.79 2.21 -2.06
C VAL A 56 4.25 1.92 -1.70
N GLY A 57 5.20 2.29 -2.55
CA GLY A 57 6.64 2.15 -2.29
C GLY A 57 7.19 3.16 -1.28
N PHE A 58 6.45 4.24 -0.98
CA PHE A 58 6.74 5.14 0.13
C PHE A 58 6.27 4.54 1.47
N ARG A 59 5.14 3.81 1.47
CA ARG A 59 4.50 3.26 2.66
C ARG A 59 5.03 1.90 3.10
N HIS A 60 5.54 1.10 2.17
CA HIS A 60 5.90 -0.29 2.41
C HIS A 60 7.26 -0.64 1.84
N SER A 61 8.00 -1.46 2.59
CA SER A 61 9.26 -2.03 2.12
C SER A 61 9.03 -3.09 1.03
N PRO A 62 10.03 -3.34 0.16
CA PRO A 62 9.97 -4.44 -0.80
C PRO A 62 9.71 -5.81 -0.14
N GLN A 63 10.28 -6.04 1.05
CA GLN A 63 10.06 -7.26 1.81
C GLN A 63 8.59 -7.45 2.20
N TRP A 64 7.94 -6.40 2.70
CA TRP A 64 6.52 -6.48 3.04
C TRP A 64 5.66 -6.69 1.78
N LEU A 65 5.97 -5.99 0.68
CA LEU A 65 5.26 -6.14 -0.60
C LEU A 65 5.36 -7.58 -1.12
N ASP A 66 6.53 -8.22 -1.02
CA ASP A 66 6.70 -9.62 -1.44
C ASP A 66 5.84 -10.57 -0.61
N LEU A 67 5.86 -10.44 0.70
CA LEU A 67 5.04 -11.25 1.61
C LEU A 67 3.55 -11.06 1.35
N TRP A 68 3.11 -9.81 1.19
CA TRP A 68 1.71 -9.50 0.92
C TRP A 68 1.23 -10.08 -0.42
N ILE A 69 1.99 -9.87 -1.49
CA ILE A 69 1.61 -10.35 -2.84
C ILE A 69 1.67 -11.87 -2.92
N LYS A 70 2.60 -12.50 -2.19
CA LYS A 70 2.75 -13.96 -2.13
C LYS A 70 1.51 -14.63 -1.54
N ASP A 71 1.03 -14.13 -0.42
CA ASP A 71 -0.20 -14.62 0.21
C ASP A 71 -0.85 -13.52 1.07
N PRO A 72 -1.79 -12.75 0.50
CA PRO A 72 -2.46 -11.67 1.24
C PRO A 72 -3.22 -12.16 2.48
N ARG A 73 -3.79 -13.37 2.42
CA ARG A 73 -4.59 -13.92 3.52
C ARG A 73 -3.76 -14.47 4.67
N ALA A 74 -2.52 -14.88 4.42
CA ALA A 74 -1.59 -15.23 5.49
C ALA A 74 -1.27 -14.02 6.38
N TRP A 75 -1.27 -12.81 5.78
CA TRP A 75 -1.07 -11.56 6.53
C TRP A 75 -2.37 -10.99 7.10
N ASN A 76 -3.42 -10.93 6.30
CA ASN A 76 -4.75 -10.44 6.72
C ASN A 76 -5.84 -11.41 6.25
N PRO A 77 -6.35 -12.29 7.14
CA PRO A 77 -7.31 -13.34 6.76
C PRO A 77 -8.63 -12.82 6.17
N VAL A 78 -9.00 -11.55 6.47
CA VAL A 78 -10.24 -10.95 5.99
C VAL A 78 -10.08 -10.12 4.71
N THR A 79 -8.89 -10.09 4.12
CA THR A 79 -8.66 -9.35 2.86
C THR A 79 -9.46 -9.93 1.71
N THR A 80 -9.99 -9.04 0.86
CA THR A 80 -10.64 -9.41 -0.40
C THR A 80 -9.65 -9.52 -1.56
N MET A 81 -8.37 -9.11 -1.36
CA MET A 81 -7.34 -9.24 -2.39
C MET A 81 -7.07 -10.73 -2.68
N PRO A 82 -7.25 -11.20 -3.92
CA PRO A 82 -7.04 -12.60 -4.25
C PRO A 82 -5.53 -12.94 -4.30
N ASN A 83 -5.19 -14.17 -3.92
CA ASN A 83 -3.87 -14.73 -4.22
C ASN A 83 -3.79 -15.04 -5.72
N LYS A 84 -2.90 -14.36 -6.42
CA LYS A 84 -2.71 -14.52 -7.88
C LYS A 84 -1.79 -15.68 -8.25
N GLN A 85 -1.22 -16.40 -7.28
CA GLN A 85 -0.32 -17.54 -7.49
C GLN A 85 0.82 -17.25 -8.48
N LEU A 86 1.43 -16.08 -8.33
CA LEU A 86 2.49 -15.61 -9.24
C LEU A 86 3.74 -16.46 -9.12
N SER A 87 4.42 -16.67 -10.25
CA SER A 87 5.78 -17.22 -10.22
C SER A 87 6.71 -16.28 -9.43
N PRO A 88 7.78 -16.81 -8.81
CA PRO A 88 8.74 -15.99 -8.07
C PRO A 88 9.28 -14.81 -8.89
N ALA A 89 9.62 -15.04 -10.16
CA ALA A 89 10.15 -14.00 -11.04
C ALA A 89 9.14 -12.89 -11.35
N ALA A 90 7.87 -13.25 -11.63
CA ALA A 90 6.81 -12.26 -11.86
C ALA A 90 6.52 -11.44 -10.60
N ARG A 91 6.50 -12.10 -9.43
CA ARG A 91 6.29 -11.43 -8.14
C ARG A 91 7.42 -10.46 -7.82
N GLU A 92 8.69 -10.88 -7.97
CA GLU A 92 9.86 -10.03 -7.78
C GLU A 92 9.82 -8.79 -8.68
N ALA A 93 9.48 -8.96 -9.96
CA ALA A 93 9.36 -7.85 -10.89
C ALA A 93 8.24 -6.88 -10.48
N ILE A 94 7.05 -7.39 -10.08
CA ILE A 94 5.95 -6.56 -9.58
C ILE A 94 6.36 -5.82 -8.31
N VAL A 95 7.02 -6.48 -7.36
CA VAL A 95 7.54 -5.84 -6.13
C VAL A 95 8.50 -4.71 -6.49
N SER A 96 9.43 -4.93 -7.42
CA SER A 96 10.35 -3.90 -7.89
C SER A 96 9.63 -2.69 -8.50
N TYR A 97 8.56 -2.91 -9.26
CA TYR A 97 7.72 -1.83 -9.79
C TYR A 97 6.99 -1.07 -8.68
N LEU A 98 6.30 -1.77 -7.78
CA LEU A 98 5.53 -1.15 -6.70
C LEU A 98 6.43 -0.40 -5.72
N ALA A 99 7.59 -0.93 -5.39
CA ALA A 99 8.56 -0.27 -4.50
C ALA A 99 9.11 1.04 -5.07
N ALA A 100 9.06 1.22 -6.39
CA ALA A 100 9.44 2.46 -7.06
C ALA A 100 8.35 3.53 -7.03
N LEU A 101 7.10 3.20 -6.67
CA LEU A 101 5.96 4.14 -6.64
C LEU A 101 5.98 4.98 -5.37
N LYS A 102 6.50 6.20 -5.47
CA LYS A 102 6.66 7.15 -4.36
C LYS A 102 5.94 8.48 -4.60
N GLY A 103 4.89 8.49 -5.43
CA GLY A 103 4.08 9.67 -5.70
C GLY A 103 4.55 10.54 -6.86
N GLN A 104 5.42 10.04 -7.72
CA GLN A 104 5.95 10.79 -8.88
C GLN A 104 4.83 11.30 -9.78
N ASP A 105 3.74 10.53 -9.94
CA ASP A 105 2.59 10.91 -10.77
C ASP A 105 1.84 12.14 -10.21
N TRP A 106 1.94 12.38 -8.89
CA TRP A 106 1.35 13.56 -8.24
C TRP A 106 2.31 14.75 -8.14
N ALA A 107 3.60 14.54 -8.30
CA ALA A 107 4.58 15.62 -8.27
C ALA A 107 4.49 16.53 -9.50
N GLN A 108 3.92 16.04 -10.61
CA GLN A 108 3.82 16.73 -11.90
C GLN A 108 2.38 17.08 -12.31
N GLY A 109 1.39 16.78 -11.49
CA GLY A 109 -0.02 16.95 -11.82
C GLY A 109 -0.89 17.30 -10.62
N ALA A 110 -2.19 17.52 -10.88
CA ALA A 110 -3.16 17.76 -9.83
C ALA A 110 -3.31 16.54 -8.92
N ARG A 111 -3.36 16.79 -7.62
CA ARG A 111 -3.62 15.75 -6.61
C ARG A 111 -5.13 15.51 -6.49
N PRO A 112 -5.56 14.29 -6.12
CA PRO A 112 -6.98 13.96 -6.03
C PRO A 112 -7.81 14.80 -5.06
N TRP A 113 -7.16 15.58 -4.20
CA TRP A 113 -7.78 16.45 -3.19
C TRP A 113 -7.60 17.94 -3.47
N ASP A 114 -7.01 18.31 -4.62
CA ASP A 114 -6.91 19.71 -5.01
C ASP A 114 -8.30 20.29 -5.34
N GLY A 115 -8.51 21.55 -4.97
CA GLY A 115 -9.79 22.24 -5.18
C GLY A 115 -10.90 21.88 -4.18
N ILE A 116 -10.70 20.93 -3.26
CA ILE A 116 -11.64 20.66 -2.16
C ILE A 116 -11.45 21.72 -1.09
N ALA A 117 -12.48 22.57 -0.90
CA ALA A 117 -12.42 23.72 0.01
C ALA A 117 -12.63 23.31 1.48
N ASP A 118 -13.53 22.36 1.76
CA ASP A 118 -13.79 21.90 3.13
C ASP A 118 -12.61 21.09 3.64
N PRO A 119 -11.99 21.47 4.78
CA PRO A 119 -10.78 20.83 5.29
C PRO A 119 -11.01 19.38 5.73
N VAL A 120 -12.20 19.04 6.22
CA VAL A 120 -12.52 17.66 6.66
C VAL A 120 -12.73 16.76 5.44
N GLU A 121 -13.43 17.23 4.42
CA GLU A 121 -13.62 16.51 3.17
C GLU A 121 -12.27 16.33 2.44
N ARG A 122 -11.47 17.39 2.36
CA ARG A 122 -10.11 17.33 1.81
C ARG A 122 -9.25 16.32 2.57
N GLY A 123 -9.30 16.35 3.89
CA GLY A 123 -8.59 15.41 4.77
C GLY A 123 -9.05 13.98 4.59
N HIS A 124 -10.34 13.73 4.43
CA HIS A 124 -10.88 12.41 4.10
C HIS A 124 -10.35 11.90 2.76
N LYS A 125 -10.30 12.79 1.75
CA LYS A 125 -9.75 12.43 0.45
C LYS A 125 -8.26 12.10 0.52
N ILE A 126 -7.47 12.86 1.29
CA ILE A 126 -6.06 12.58 1.56
C ILE A 126 -5.91 11.24 2.28
N TYR A 127 -6.66 11.01 3.36
CA TYR A 127 -6.64 9.77 4.13
C TYR A 127 -6.87 8.53 3.25
N THR A 128 -7.82 8.65 2.32
CA THR A 128 -8.19 7.56 1.41
C THR A 128 -7.14 7.38 0.30
N ARG A 129 -6.76 8.46 -0.38
CA ARG A 129 -5.96 8.39 -1.60
C ARG A 129 -4.45 8.33 -1.33
N ALA A 130 -3.93 9.02 -0.32
CA ALA A 130 -2.55 8.83 0.10
C ALA A 130 -2.33 7.43 0.71
N GLY A 131 -3.39 6.78 1.18
CA GLY A 131 -3.40 5.38 1.59
C GLY A 131 -3.24 5.15 3.08
N CYS A 132 -3.54 6.15 3.92
CA CYS A 132 -3.65 5.97 5.37
C CYS A 132 -4.67 4.88 5.72
N ILE A 133 -5.78 4.84 4.93
CA ILE A 133 -6.85 3.84 5.04
C ILE A 133 -6.33 2.39 4.89
N ALA A 134 -5.26 2.16 4.14
CA ALA A 134 -4.72 0.82 3.92
C ALA A 134 -4.17 0.17 5.21
N CYS A 135 -3.72 1.00 6.16
CA CYS A 135 -3.19 0.56 7.44
C CYS A 135 -4.19 0.82 8.58
N HIS A 136 -4.82 1.99 8.60
CA HIS A 136 -5.70 2.41 9.69
C HIS A 136 -7.18 2.10 9.46
N GLY A 137 -7.55 1.52 8.33
CA GLY A 137 -8.91 1.11 8.02
C GLY A 137 -9.87 2.26 7.69
N ALA A 138 -11.05 1.92 7.20
CA ALA A 138 -12.12 2.90 6.97
C ALA A 138 -12.54 3.54 8.30
N GLY A 139 -12.72 4.87 8.29
CA GLY A 139 -13.07 5.61 9.51
C GLY A 139 -12.05 5.48 10.65
N GLY A 140 -10.81 5.11 10.36
CA GLY A 140 -9.79 4.96 11.41
C GLY A 140 -9.99 3.75 12.33
N ALA A 141 -10.66 2.70 11.87
CA ALA A 141 -10.99 1.52 12.69
C ALA A 141 -9.75 0.77 13.22
N GLY A 142 -8.60 0.87 12.54
CA GLY A 142 -7.38 0.17 12.93
C GLY A 142 -7.49 -1.34 12.84
N GLY A 143 -6.72 -2.03 13.67
CA GLY A 143 -6.86 -3.47 13.85
C GLY A 143 -6.13 -4.33 12.81
N TYR A 144 -5.46 -3.75 11.82
CA TYR A 144 -4.66 -4.51 10.85
C TYR A 144 -3.46 -5.15 11.54
N PRO A 145 -3.14 -6.42 11.21
CA PRO A 145 -2.02 -7.13 11.81
C PRO A 145 -0.68 -6.43 11.52
N ASN A 146 0.18 -6.42 12.54
CA ASN A 146 1.58 -6.04 12.40
C ASN A 146 2.43 -6.92 13.31
N ASN A 147 3.53 -7.43 12.78
CA ASN A 147 4.40 -8.28 13.55
C ASN A 147 5.16 -7.47 14.62
N ASN A 148 5.37 -8.09 15.76
CA ASN A 148 6.21 -7.59 16.86
C ASN A 148 5.95 -6.15 17.31
N VAL A 149 4.70 -5.68 17.28
CA VAL A 149 4.27 -4.44 17.93
C VAL A 149 3.37 -4.75 19.13
N ALA A 150 3.31 -3.86 20.10
CA ALA A 150 2.40 -4.01 21.24
C ALA A 150 0.95 -4.21 20.76
N GLY A 151 0.29 -5.28 21.22
CA GLY A 151 -1.04 -5.67 20.77
C GLY A 151 -1.12 -6.30 19.38
N GLY A 152 -0.01 -6.50 18.66
CA GLY A 152 0.06 -7.18 17.35
C GLY A 152 -0.68 -6.50 16.21
N LYS A 153 -1.12 -5.25 16.37
CA LYS A 153 -2.03 -4.56 15.44
C LYS A 153 -1.70 -3.08 15.31
N ILE A 154 -2.08 -2.52 14.16
CA ILE A 154 -2.03 -1.07 13.92
C ILE A 154 -3.15 -0.41 14.73
N PRO A 155 -2.88 0.70 15.45
CA PRO A 155 -3.85 1.34 16.33
C PRO A 155 -5.03 1.94 15.56
N ALA A 156 -6.20 1.96 16.21
CA ALA A 156 -7.35 2.72 15.77
C ALA A 156 -7.09 4.23 15.90
N LEU A 157 -7.70 5.01 15.02
CA LEU A 157 -7.65 6.47 14.99
C LEU A 157 -9.01 7.13 15.25
N ALA A 158 -10.06 6.33 15.41
CA ALA A 158 -11.42 6.84 15.64
C ALA A 158 -11.53 7.68 16.94
N ASN A 159 -10.62 7.49 17.88
CA ASN A 159 -10.55 8.24 19.14
C ASN A 159 -9.42 9.30 19.12
N ALA A 160 -8.94 9.71 17.94
CA ALA A 160 -7.84 10.66 17.86
C ALA A 160 -8.17 11.99 18.57
N SER A 161 -9.41 12.45 18.53
CA SER A 161 -9.89 13.67 19.20
C SER A 161 -9.84 13.61 20.73
N GLU A 162 -9.83 12.40 21.31
CA GLU A 162 -9.73 12.19 22.76
C GLU A 162 -8.26 12.14 23.23
N THR A 163 -7.34 11.88 22.29
CA THR A 163 -5.93 11.59 22.60
C THR A 163 -4.98 12.71 22.19
N PHE A 164 -5.31 13.47 21.14
CA PHE A 164 -4.43 14.46 20.54
C PHE A 164 -5.11 15.80 20.36
N THR A 165 -4.40 16.87 20.61
CA THR A 165 -4.68 18.19 20.03
C THR A 165 -4.30 18.19 18.53
N LYS A 166 -4.86 19.13 17.77
CA LYS A 166 -4.54 19.25 16.33
C LYS A 166 -3.02 19.42 16.07
N PRO A 167 -2.29 20.32 16.79
CA PRO A 167 -0.85 20.47 16.60
C PRO A 167 -0.06 19.18 16.86
N GLU A 168 -0.41 18.43 17.90
CA GLU A 168 0.24 17.15 18.23
C GLU A 168 0.00 16.11 17.13
N LEU A 169 -1.22 16.02 16.62
CA LEU A 169 -1.56 15.10 15.56
C LEU A 169 -0.86 15.46 14.25
N VAL A 170 -0.83 16.74 13.87
CA VAL A 170 -0.06 17.24 12.72
C VAL A 170 1.42 16.88 12.86
N ALA A 171 2.03 17.16 14.00
CA ALA A 171 3.43 16.84 14.26
C ALA A 171 3.69 15.32 14.17
N LYS A 172 2.76 14.50 14.68
CA LYS A 172 2.86 13.03 14.61
C LYS A 172 2.74 12.51 13.19
N ILE A 173 1.78 13.00 12.40
CA ILE A 173 1.62 12.62 10.99
C ILE A 173 2.87 13.04 10.20
N LYS A 174 3.32 14.27 10.37
CA LYS A 174 4.50 14.82 9.68
C LYS A 174 5.75 13.98 9.91
N ARG A 175 6.03 13.64 11.17
CA ARG A 175 7.20 12.84 11.57
C ARG A 175 7.05 11.36 11.29
N GLY A 176 5.81 10.82 11.33
CA GLY A 176 5.56 9.39 11.28
C GLY A 176 6.03 8.64 12.54
N VAL A 177 6.11 7.33 12.41
CA VAL A 177 6.67 6.40 13.41
C VAL A 177 7.52 5.37 12.65
N PRO A 178 8.69 5.78 12.12
CA PRO A 178 9.53 4.90 11.28
C PRO A 178 10.10 3.71 12.06
N HIS A 179 10.19 3.82 13.38
CA HIS A 179 10.65 2.77 14.29
C HIS A 179 9.58 2.50 15.35
N PRO A 180 8.56 1.66 15.05
CA PRO A 180 7.55 1.31 16.04
C PRO A 180 8.18 0.56 17.24
N VAL A 181 7.61 0.79 18.42
CA VAL A 181 8.07 0.09 19.64
C VAL A 181 7.77 -1.41 19.50
N LYS A 182 8.81 -2.23 19.67
CA LYS A 182 8.70 -3.69 19.61
C LYS A 182 8.00 -4.22 20.86
N ALA A 183 7.16 -5.24 20.69
CA ALA A 183 6.62 -6.02 21.79
C ALA A 183 7.71 -6.91 22.44
N ASP A 184 8.53 -7.57 21.60
CA ASP A 184 9.75 -8.24 22.01
C ASP A 184 10.97 -7.46 21.47
N PRO A 185 11.76 -6.80 22.33
CA PRO A 185 12.93 -6.02 21.91
C PRO A 185 13.97 -6.87 21.13
N ASN A 186 14.05 -8.16 21.41
CA ASN A 186 14.99 -9.08 20.75
C ASN A 186 14.38 -9.75 19.49
N GLY A 187 13.10 -9.57 19.24
CA GLY A 187 12.39 -10.09 18.08
C GLY A 187 12.70 -9.32 16.80
N PRO A 188 12.15 -9.78 15.65
CA PRO A 188 12.33 -9.10 14.37
C PRO A 188 11.73 -7.70 14.38
N ASP A 189 12.21 -6.83 13.49
CA ASP A 189 11.62 -5.50 13.31
C ASP A 189 10.19 -5.59 12.76
N PRO A 190 9.29 -4.69 13.20
CA PRO A 190 7.98 -4.55 12.60
C PRO A 190 8.07 -4.27 11.10
N LEU A 191 7.34 -5.03 10.28
CA LEU A 191 7.35 -4.88 8.82
C LEU A 191 6.51 -3.70 8.34
N VAL A 192 5.55 -3.27 9.17
CA VAL A 192 4.71 -2.10 8.87
C VAL A 192 5.06 -1.00 9.86
N TYR A 193 5.32 0.18 9.32
CA TYR A 193 5.61 1.39 10.07
C TYR A 193 4.82 2.57 9.48
N MET A 194 4.63 3.62 10.24
CA MET A 194 4.05 4.86 9.75
C MET A 194 5.16 5.73 9.15
N PRO A 195 5.16 5.98 7.84
CA PRO A 195 6.20 6.80 7.21
C PRO A 195 6.09 8.26 7.63
N SER A 196 7.16 9.03 7.41
CA SER A 196 7.22 10.48 7.66
C SER A 196 6.46 11.22 6.55
N TRP A 197 5.17 11.46 6.74
CA TRP A 197 4.32 12.02 5.71
C TRP A 197 4.73 13.44 5.26
N GLY A 198 5.50 14.17 6.08
CA GLY A 198 6.08 15.44 5.69
C GLY A 198 7.07 15.40 4.51
N GLU A 199 7.48 14.19 4.07
CA GLU A 199 8.32 14.02 2.88
C GLU A 199 7.53 14.10 1.57
N VAL A 200 6.20 13.88 1.61
CA VAL A 200 5.35 13.77 0.41
C VAL A 200 4.09 14.62 0.46
N LEU A 201 3.67 15.06 1.64
CA LEU A 201 2.51 15.93 1.86
C LEU A 201 2.95 17.29 2.39
N SER A 202 2.27 18.36 1.93
CA SER A 202 2.48 19.71 2.48
C SER A 202 1.89 19.85 3.88
N ASP A 203 2.27 20.92 4.58
CA ASP A 203 1.77 21.20 5.93
C ASP A 203 0.24 21.43 5.92
N GLU A 204 -0.31 22.04 4.86
CA GLU A 204 -1.75 22.22 4.68
C GLU A 204 -2.48 20.90 4.44
N GLU A 205 -1.87 19.98 3.69
CA GLU A 205 -2.42 18.65 3.45
C GLU A 205 -2.42 17.81 4.72
N ILE A 206 -1.34 17.86 5.49
CA ILE A 206 -1.24 17.19 6.79
C ILE A 206 -2.25 17.79 7.79
N SER A 207 -2.42 19.13 7.78
CA SER A 207 -3.41 19.81 8.60
C SER A 207 -4.83 19.35 8.25
N ALA A 208 -5.17 19.25 6.97
CA ALA A 208 -6.47 18.74 6.53
C ALA A 208 -6.69 17.27 6.92
N ALA A 209 -5.66 16.42 6.78
CA ALA A 209 -5.73 15.04 7.26
C ALA A 209 -5.98 14.96 8.77
N ALA A 210 -5.37 15.84 9.56
CA ALA A 210 -5.63 15.95 11.00
C ALA A 210 -7.06 16.42 11.29
N ASP A 211 -7.62 17.38 10.53
CA ASP A 211 -9.01 17.81 10.67
C ASP A 211 -9.99 16.65 10.45
N TYR A 212 -9.75 15.84 9.43
CA TYR A 212 -10.55 14.64 9.22
C TYR A 212 -10.45 13.67 10.39
N LEU A 213 -9.25 13.35 10.87
CA LEU A 213 -9.07 12.41 11.98
C LEU A 213 -9.71 12.90 13.27
N LEU A 214 -9.66 14.21 13.56
CA LEU A 214 -10.30 14.82 14.73
C LEU A 214 -11.83 14.88 14.59
N SER A 215 -12.37 14.81 13.37
CA SER A 215 -13.81 14.74 13.12
C SER A 215 -14.39 13.34 13.30
N LEU A 216 -13.54 12.31 13.35
CA LEU A 216 -13.98 10.93 13.57
C LEU A 216 -14.58 10.79 14.98
N LYS A 217 -15.63 9.97 15.06
CA LYS A 217 -16.25 9.61 16.34
C LYS A 217 -16.04 8.13 16.60
N PRO A 218 -15.79 7.73 17.85
CA PRO A 218 -15.74 6.33 18.21
C PRO A 218 -17.02 5.59 17.80
N ALA A 219 -16.88 4.35 17.34
CA ALA A 219 -18.04 3.51 17.08
C ALA A 219 -18.83 3.35 18.39
N GLY A 220 -20.04 3.92 18.44
CA GLY A 220 -20.90 3.90 19.61
C GLY A 220 -21.01 5.22 20.39
N ALA A 221 -20.28 6.28 20.06
CA ALA A 221 -20.37 7.58 20.73
C ALA A 221 -21.74 8.32 20.55
N GLY A 222 -22.74 7.67 19.99
CA GLY A 222 -24.08 8.20 19.80
C GLY A 222 -25.20 7.56 20.64
N LYS A 223 -24.86 6.60 21.51
CA LYS A 223 -25.80 5.99 22.45
C LYS A 223 -25.31 6.24 23.86
N SER A 224 -25.58 7.43 24.39
CA SER A 224 -25.68 7.61 25.83
C SER A 224 -27.06 7.11 26.24
N ASP A 225 -27.15 5.87 26.60
CA ASP A 225 -28.28 5.36 27.39
C ASP A 225 -28.09 5.90 28.83
N TRP A 226 -28.72 7.03 29.10
CA TRP A 226 -29.06 7.48 30.43
C TRP A 226 -30.57 7.34 30.58
#